data_017f142109031fc9ebaa776ef808fea1
#
_entry.id   017f142109031fc9ebaa776ef808fea1
#
_cell.length_a   1.000
_cell.length_b   1.000
_cell.length_c   1.000
_cell.angle_alpha   90.00
_cell.angle_beta   90.00
_cell.angle_gamma   90.00
#
_symmetry.space_group_name_H-M   'P 1'
#
loop_
_entity.id
_entity.type
_entity.pdbx_description
1 polymer ?
#
loop_
_entity_poly.entity_id
_entity_poly.type
_entity_poly.pdbx_seq_one_letter_code
_entity_poly.pdbx_strand_id
1 'polypeptide(L)'
;MNWVPKPVSRRGVAGVFCLALSLIASPAMAFSGVYSFGDSLSDTGRNPAPAVSYYNGRYSNGALWVEYLATQLGLNYNPSNNLAVAGSTTADLAAEVAQVSAGADLSGSLVTIWSGGNDFLDNATLGLNDPAWNTVIMSALQNITNAVSSLYTKGAREILVGNLPNIAQIPAANGLPPIYLSYLTAKVGTLNSLLAAGLHTVQLASPGLQIYLLDTYTLFNRCYTSPATYGFTVVTSDALDNAALTDKSFAGPGKDYLFWDSIHPTTKTHALIAAAAFQITGVHLDVRRNAGVLTLLVSNLNPGSTYTIQTSTNLANWSNYQTLTAASTNASLVLGNAGSGGVFYRVRY
;
A
#
# COMPACT_ATOMS: atom_id res chain seq x y z
N MET A 1 -14.23 53.30 -53.22
CA MET A 1 -13.34 53.17 -52.04
C MET A 1 -13.34 51.71 -51.62
N ASN A 2 -12.34 50.97 -52.06
CA ASN A 2 -12.20 49.54 -51.78
C ASN A 2 -11.39 49.36 -50.48
N TRP A 3 -12.05 48.82 -49.46
CA TRP A 3 -11.39 48.48 -48.18
C TRP A 3 -10.87 47.07 -48.27
N VAL A 4 -9.52 46.90 -48.14
CA VAL A 4 -8.84 45.61 -48.10
C VAL A 4 -8.43 45.33 -46.65
N PRO A 5 -8.92 44.23 -46.03
CA PRO A 5 -8.50 43.88 -44.66
C PRO A 5 -7.10 43.26 -44.65
N LYS A 6 -6.25 43.72 -43.70
CA LYS A 6 -4.91 43.19 -43.45
C LYS A 6 -5.01 41.78 -42.83
N PRO A 7 -4.06 40.86 -43.13
CA PRO A 7 -4.06 39.53 -42.55
C PRO A 7 -3.62 39.57 -41.07
N VAL A 8 -4.41 38.94 -40.22
CA VAL A 8 -4.09 38.70 -38.80
C VAL A 8 -3.08 37.55 -38.73
N SER A 9 -1.88 37.83 -38.23
CA SER A 9 -0.90 36.80 -37.95
C SER A 9 -1.38 35.91 -36.80
N ARG A 10 -1.68 34.66 -37.09
CA ARG A 10 -1.87 33.62 -36.08
C ARG A 10 -0.52 33.32 -35.43
N ARG A 11 -0.27 33.85 -34.23
CA ARG A 11 0.78 33.32 -33.37
C ARG A 11 0.33 31.93 -32.91
N GLY A 12 1.01 30.90 -33.41
CA GLY A 12 0.83 29.53 -32.95
C GLY A 12 1.23 29.44 -31.48
N VAL A 13 0.26 29.16 -30.64
CA VAL A 13 0.53 28.71 -29.28
C VAL A 13 1.03 27.27 -29.42
N ALA A 14 2.34 27.10 -29.34
CA ALA A 14 2.94 25.78 -29.17
C ALA A 14 2.54 25.28 -27.76
N GLY A 15 1.50 24.46 -27.72
CA GLY A 15 1.14 23.75 -26.52
C GLY A 15 2.29 22.80 -26.15
N VAL A 16 3.03 23.15 -25.12
CA VAL A 16 3.98 22.22 -24.48
C VAL A 16 3.14 21.18 -23.76
N PHE A 17 2.94 20.02 -24.38
CA PHE A 17 2.47 18.83 -23.70
C PHE A 17 3.58 18.42 -22.72
N CYS A 18 3.44 18.80 -21.46
CA CYS A 18 4.18 18.16 -20.37
C CYS A 18 3.62 16.74 -20.21
N LEU A 19 4.25 15.77 -20.86
CA LEU A 19 4.10 14.37 -20.50
C LEU A 19 4.61 14.25 -19.06
N ALA A 20 3.73 14.09 -18.08
CA ALA A 20 4.10 13.63 -16.77
C ALA A 20 4.55 12.16 -16.92
N LEU A 21 5.82 11.94 -17.24
CA LEU A 21 6.42 10.62 -17.22
C LEU A 21 6.51 10.22 -15.73
N SER A 22 5.69 9.28 -15.33
CA SER A 22 5.86 8.57 -14.04
C SER A 22 7.23 7.89 -14.11
N LEU A 23 8.20 8.47 -13.41
CA LEU A 23 9.52 7.88 -13.26
C LEU A 23 9.35 6.57 -12.50
N ILE A 24 9.57 5.43 -13.15
CA ILE A 24 9.82 4.17 -12.49
C ILE A 24 11.22 4.32 -11.87
N ALA A 25 11.28 4.88 -10.68
CA ALA A 25 12.47 4.80 -9.86
C ALA A 25 12.70 3.32 -9.59
N SER A 26 13.81 2.74 -10.07
CA SER A 26 14.27 1.48 -9.49
C SER A 26 14.50 1.77 -8.02
N PRO A 27 13.82 1.08 -7.10
CA PRO A 27 13.96 1.37 -5.69
C PRO A 27 15.39 1.15 -5.29
N ALA A 28 15.97 2.16 -4.78
CA ALA A 28 17.17 2.03 -4.00
C ALA A 28 16.72 1.48 -2.64
N MET A 29 17.38 0.45 -2.13
CA MET A 29 16.92 -0.27 -0.94
C MET A 29 16.97 0.62 0.28
N ALA A 30 15.80 1.14 0.72
CA ALA A 30 15.65 1.79 2.02
C ALA A 30 15.67 0.75 3.14
N PHE A 31 15.28 -0.49 2.80
CA PHE A 31 15.07 -1.55 3.76
C PHE A 31 15.92 -2.78 3.43
N SER A 32 16.36 -3.50 4.46
CA SER A 32 17.06 -4.79 4.36
C SER A 32 16.10 -5.97 4.14
N GLY A 33 14.82 -5.79 4.47
CA GLY A 33 13.77 -6.80 4.33
C GLY A 33 12.39 -6.28 4.64
N VAL A 34 11.39 -7.14 4.41
CA VAL A 34 10.00 -6.92 4.84
C VAL A 34 9.62 -8.01 5.83
N TYR A 35 9.12 -7.62 7.01
CA TYR A 35 8.50 -8.52 7.99
C TYR A 35 7.00 -8.27 8.00
N SER A 36 6.19 -9.33 7.95
CA SER A 36 4.73 -9.19 7.82
C SER A 36 4.01 -9.94 8.92
N PHE A 37 2.96 -9.30 9.47
CA PHE A 37 2.09 -9.79 10.54
C PHE A 37 0.64 -9.56 10.15
N GLY A 38 -0.26 -10.41 10.64
CA GLY A 38 -1.68 -10.29 10.43
C GLY A 38 -2.34 -11.57 9.91
N ASP A 39 -3.31 -11.43 9.04
CA ASP A 39 -4.22 -12.49 8.62
C ASP A 39 -3.97 -13.00 7.19
N SER A 40 -5.01 -13.62 6.59
CA SER A 40 -4.99 -14.18 5.24
C SER A 40 -4.64 -13.18 4.14
N LEU A 41 -4.83 -11.89 4.36
CA LEU A 41 -4.46 -10.86 3.41
C LEU A 41 -2.95 -10.72 3.23
N SER A 42 -2.17 -11.22 4.20
CA SER A 42 -0.71 -11.17 4.20
C SER A 42 -0.06 -12.55 4.27
N ASP A 43 -0.76 -13.61 4.65
CA ASP A 43 -0.23 -14.97 4.81
C ASP A 43 0.17 -15.59 3.46
N THR A 44 1.46 -15.86 3.28
CA THR A 44 1.99 -16.45 2.05
C THR A 44 2.22 -17.96 2.14
N GLY A 45 1.57 -18.63 3.09
CA GLY A 45 1.55 -20.09 3.20
C GLY A 45 1.85 -20.68 4.57
N ARG A 46 1.71 -19.92 5.65
CA ARG A 46 1.79 -20.46 7.03
C ARG A 46 0.55 -21.26 7.40
N ASN A 47 -0.64 -20.76 7.05
CA ASN A 47 -1.89 -21.49 7.05
C ASN A 47 -2.46 -21.50 5.63
N PRO A 48 -1.98 -22.45 4.78
CA PRO A 48 -2.15 -22.33 3.33
C PRO A 48 -3.59 -22.52 2.90
N ALA A 49 -4.03 -21.69 1.96
CA ALA A 49 -5.28 -21.85 1.24
C ALA A 49 -5.28 -23.15 0.40
N PRO A 50 -6.46 -23.74 0.11
CA PRO A 50 -6.58 -24.95 -0.69
C PRO A 50 -5.96 -24.78 -2.09
N ALA A 51 -5.04 -25.67 -2.45
CA ALA A 51 -4.24 -25.57 -3.68
C ALA A 51 -5.05 -25.62 -4.99
N VAL A 52 -6.25 -26.19 -4.96
CA VAL A 52 -7.10 -26.35 -6.17
C VAL A 52 -7.67 -25.01 -6.65
N SER A 53 -7.93 -24.09 -5.72
CA SER A 53 -8.66 -22.85 -6.00
C SER A 53 -7.84 -21.58 -5.73
N TYR A 54 -6.66 -21.72 -5.15
CA TYR A 54 -5.85 -20.60 -4.68
C TYR A 54 -4.40 -20.75 -5.13
N TYR A 55 -3.76 -19.61 -5.31
CA TYR A 55 -2.38 -19.57 -5.81
C TYR A 55 -1.37 -19.91 -4.71
N ASN A 56 -0.73 -21.08 -4.80
CA ASN A 56 0.40 -21.48 -3.95
C ASN A 56 0.19 -21.19 -2.44
N GLY A 57 -1.01 -21.50 -1.93
CA GLY A 57 -1.37 -21.32 -0.53
C GLY A 57 -1.77 -19.90 -0.12
N ARG A 58 -1.81 -18.93 -1.05
CA ARG A 58 -2.31 -17.58 -0.80
C ARG A 58 -3.83 -17.57 -0.94
N TYR A 59 -4.53 -16.83 -0.08
CA TYR A 59 -5.97 -16.62 -0.23
C TYR A 59 -6.26 -15.59 -1.33
N SER A 60 -5.80 -15.90 -2.53
CA SER A 60 -5.93 -15.09 -3.74
C SER A 60 -5.63 -15.94 -4.98
N ASN A 61 -5.84 -15.40 -6.17
CA ASN A 61 -5.45 -16.02 -7.45
C ASN A 61 -4.01 -15.72 -7.88
N GLY A 62 -3.18 -15.15 -7.02
CA GLY A 62 -1.79 -14.81 -7.31
C GLY A 62 -1.05 -14.30 -6.08
N ALA A 63 0.06 -13.60 -6.30
CA ALA A 63 0.87 -13.01 -5.24
C ALA A 63 0.08 -12.00 -4.39
N LEU A 64 0.46 -11.87 -3.12
CA LEU A 64 -0.13 -10.92 -2.18
C LEU A 64 0.63 -9.59 -2.19
N TRP A 65 0.02 -8.57 -1.60
CA TRP A 65 0.56 -7.21 -1.56
C TRP A 65 1.96 -7.11 -0.93
N VAL A 66 2.28 -7.91 0.08
CA VAL A 66 3.60 -7.94 0.73
C VAL A 66 4.71 -8.42 -0.22
N GLU A 67 4.39 -9.34 -1.14
CA GLU A 67 5.31 -9.86 -2.15
C GLU A 67 5.57 -8.80 -3.24
N TYR A 68 4.49 -8.13 -3.71
CA TYR A 68 4.60 -7.01 -4.64
C TYR A 68 5.35 -5.83 -4.02
N LEU A 69 5.07 -5.49 -2.76
CA LEU A 69 5.74 -4.43 -2.03
C LEU A 69 7.23 -4.69 -1.91
N ALA A 70 7.63 -5.90 -1.50
CA ALA A 70 9.05 -6.28 -1.46
C ALA A 70 9.72 -6.06 -2.82
N THR A 71 9.09 -6.51 -3.90
CA THR A 71 9.60 -6.31 -5.28
C THR A 71 9.71 -4.82 -5.64
N GLN A 72 8.70 -4.01 -5.31
CA GLN A 72 8.70 -2.56 -5.58
C GLN A 72 9.78 -1.83 -4.78
N LEU A 73 10.08 -2.30 -3.57
CA LEU A 73 11.19 -1.82 -2.74
C LEU A 73 12.56 -2.32 -3.21
N GLY A 74 12.62 -3.17 -4.27
CA GLY A 74 13.87 -3.75 -4.78
C GLY A 74 14.42 -4.90 -3.94
N LEU A 75 13.59 -5.47 -3.07
CA LEU A 75 13.95 -6.55 -2.18
C LEU A 75 13.56 -7.91 -2.76
N ASN A 76 14.34 -8.93 -2.43
CA ASN A 76 13.90 -10.30 -2.59
C ASN A 76 12.95 -10.66 -1.44
N TYR A 77 11.72 -11.03 -1.79
CA TYR A 77 10.75 -11.45 -0.79
C TYR A 77 11.25 -12.69 -0.04
N ASN A 78 11.28 -12.63 1.30
CA ASN A 78 11.65 -13.74 2.15
C ASN A 78 10.42 -14.27 2.92
N PRO A 79 9.87 -15.44 2.56
CA PRO A 79 8.69 -15.99 3.23
C PRO A 79 8.92 -16.32 4.70
N SER A 80 10.19 -16.52 5.14
CA SER A 80 10.51 -16.75 6.56
C SER A 80 10.30 -15.51 7.44
N ASN A 81 10.26 -14.33 6.84
CA ASN A 81 9.96 -13.07 7.53
C ASN A 81 8.46 -12.77 7.57
N ASN A 82 7.64 -13.62 6.95
CA ASN A 82 6.19 -13.48 7.01
C ASN A 82 5.64 -14.32 8.15
N LEU A 83 5.12 -13.65 9.17
CA LEU A 83 4.57 -14.25 10.38
C LEU A 83 3.04 -14.16 10.44
N ALA A 84 2.42 -13.58 9.41
CA ALA A 84 0.97 -13.53 9.26
C ALA A 84 0.39 -14.95 9.10
N VAL A 85 -0.77 -15.19 9.70
CA VAL A 85 -1.46 -16.48 9.68
C VAL A 85 -2.91 -16.30 9.25
N ALA A 86 -3.33 -16.99 8.20
CA ALA A 86 -4.71 -16.90 7.72
C ALA A 86 -5.71 -17.33 8.81
N GLY A 87 -6.76 -16.54 8.98
CA GLY A 87 -7.78 -16.72 10.01
C GLY A 87 -7.44 -16.04 11.34
N SER A 88 -6.23 -15.49 11.53
CA SER A 88 -5.87 -14.76 12.76
C SER A 88 -6.74 -13.52 12.94
N THR A 89 -7.11 -13.29 14.20
CA THR A 89 -7.67 -12.02 14.69
C THR A 89 -6.56 -11.13 15.22
N THR A 90 -6.88 -9.91 15.64
CA THR A 90 -5.89 -9.03 16.28
C THR A 90 -5.33 -9.60 17.60
N ALA A 91 -6.06 -10.49 18.27
CA ALA A 91 -5.59 -11.15 19.49
C ALA A 91 -4.38 -12.06 19.26
N ASP A 92 -4.22 -12.58 18.03
CA ASP A 92 -3.14 -13.48 17.67
C ASP A 92 -1.82 -12.75 17.37
N LEU A 93 -1.86 -11.43 17.15
CA LEU A 93 -0.67 -10.61 16.83
C LEU A 93 0.43 -10.76 17.88
N ALA A 94 0.09 -10.89 19.17
CA ALA A 94 1.08 -11.08 20.22
C ALA A 94 1.89 -12.38 20.03
N ALA A 95 1.22 -13.47 19.64
CA ALA A 95 1.85 -14.74 19.36
C ALA A 95 2.70 -14.70 18.08
N GLU A 96 2.24 -13.99 17.04
CA GLU A 96 3.02 -13.77 15.82
C GLU A 96 4.29 -12.97 16.11
N VAL A 97 4.20 -11.85 16.85
CA VAL A 97 5.33 -11.02 17.27
C VAL A 97 6.33 -11.79 18.13
N ALA A 98 5.84 -12.72 18.97
CA ALA A 98 6.71 -13.57 19.78
C ALA A 98 7.61 -14.51 18.95
N GLN A 99 7.20 -14.86 17.72
CA GLN A 99 7.95 -15.72 16.81
C GLN A 99 9.10 -15.01 16.08
N VAL A 100 9.22 -13.69 16.20
CA VAL A 100 10.36 -12.96 15.62
C VAL A 100 11.65 -13.51 16.23
N SER A 101 12.53 -14.03 15.39
CA SER A 101 13.80 -14.66 15.80
C SER A 101 14.71 -13.70 16.57
N ALA A 102 15.46 -14.22 17.54
CA ALA A 102 16.40 -13.48 18.38
C ALA A 102 17.53 -12.92 17.53
N GLY A 103 17.73 -12.36 16.69
CA GLY A 103 18.79 -11.87 15.78
C GLY A 103 18.22 -11.27 14.51
N ALA A 104 16.87 -11.17 14.43
CA ALA A 104 16.22 -10.50 13.31
C ALA A 104 16.58 -9.02 13.30
N ASP A 105 17.04 -8.52 12.15
CA ASP A 105 17.29 -7.09 11.97
C ASP A 105 15.96 -6.39 11.60
N LEU A 106 15.23 -5.97 12.62
CA LEU A 106 14.02 -5.16 12.44
C LEU A 106 14.34 -3.68 12.25
N SER A 107 15.54 -3.22 12.62
CA SER A 107 15.91 -1.80 12.58
C SER A 107 16.12 -1.31 11.16
N GLY A 108 16.62 -2.19 10.28
CA GLY A 108 16.81 -1.91 8.85
C GLY A 108 15.66 -2.42 7.97
N SER A 109 14.59 -2.97 8.55
CA SER A 109 13.51 -3.59 7.78
C SER A 109 12.21 -2.79 7.86
N LEU A 110 11.38 -2.90 6.82
CA LEU A 110 9.98 -2.47 6.89
C LEU A 110 9.16 -3.58 7.56
N VAL A 111 8.50 -3.24 8.65
CA VAL A 111 7.55 -4.13 9.32
C VAL A 111 6.14 -3.78 8.89
N THR A 112 5.33 -4.77 8.53
CA THR A 112 3.95 -4.56 8.10
C THR A 112 2.97 -5.29 9.02
N ILE A 113 1.89 -4.62 9.43
CA ILE A 113 0.78 -5.19 10.19
C ILE A 113 -0.52 -4.90 9.45
N TRP A 114 -1.27 -5.93 9.12
CA TRP A 114 -2.64 -5.76 8.61
C TRP A 114 -3.52 -6.86 9.19
N SER A 115 -4.37 -6.49 10.14
CA SER A 115 -5.23 -7.39 10.92
C SER A 115 -6.46 -6.65 11.39
N GLY A 116 -7.51 -7.38 11.74
CA GLY A 116 -8.76 -6.86 12.27
C GLY A 116 -9.98 -7.22 11.43
N GLY A 117 -9.79 -7.71 10.21
CA GLY A 117 -10.87 -8.20 9.35
C GLY A 117 -11.64 -9.32 10.02
N ASN A 118 -10.94 -10.33 10.54
CA ASN A 118 -11.54 -11.49 11.22
C ASN A 118 -12.23 -11.11 12.53
N ASP A 119 -11.73 -10.11 13.27
CA ASP A 119 -12.42 -9.59 14.46
C ASP A 119 -13.86 -9.15 14.13
N PHE A 120 -14.07 -8.53 12.97
CA PHE A 120 -15.38 -8.11 12.51
C PHE A 120 -16.19 -9.28 11.93
N LEU A 121 -15.57 -10.18 11.16
CA LEU A 121 -16.24 -11.32 10.54
C LEU A 121 -16.74 -12.32 11.58
N ASP A 122 -15.94 -12.62 12.60
CA ASP A 122 -16.30 -13.52 13.69
C ASP A 122 -17.46 -12.96 14.56
N ASN A 123 -17.62 -11.64 14.53
CA ASN A 123 -18.67 -10.94 15.25
C ASN A 123 -19.82 -10.44 14.35
N ALA A 124 -19.87 -10.89 13.10
CA ALA A 124 -20.87 -10.45 12.11
C ALA A 124 -22.34 -10.79 12.50
N THR A 125 -22.54 -11.68 13.47
CA THR A 125 -23.87 -12.03 14.01
C THR A 125 -24.34 -11.10 15.14
N LEU A 126 -23.49 -10.20 15.63
CA LEU A 126 -23.88 -9.21 16.63
C LEU A 126 -24.98 -8.30 16.09
N GLY A 127 -25.99 -8.07 16.88
CA GLY A 127 -27.13 -7.21 16.53
C GLY A 127 -26.72 -5.74 16.38
N LEU A 128 -27.60 -4.95 15.74
CA LEU A 128 -27.49 -3.50 15.73
C LEU A 128 -27.47 -2.97 17.17
N ASN A 129 -26.56 -2.05 17.45
CA ASN A 129 -26.37 -1.44 18.77
C ASN A 129 -25.96 -2.41 19.89
N ASP A 130 -25.51 -3.65 19.56
CA ASP A 130 -24.96 -4.54 20.57
C ASP A 130 -23.72 -3.89 21.20
N PRO A 131 -23.68 -3.76 22.55
CA PRO A 131 -22.54 -3.16 23.25
C PRO A 131 -21.24 -3.91 23.05
N ALA A 132 -21.28 -5.22 22.68
CA ALA A 132 -20.12 -6.03 22.38
C ALA A 132 -19.26 -5.44 21.23
N TRP A 133 -19.87 -4.70 20.30
CA TRP A 133 -19.11 -3.99 19.26
C TRP A 133 -18.05 -3.03 19.79
N ASN A 134 -18.32 -2.39 20.95
CA ASN A 134 -17.31 -1.55 21.58
C ASN A 134 -16.12 -2.37 22.06
N THR A 135 -16.38 -3.56 22.61
CA THR A 135 -15.32 -4.49 23.02
C THR A 135 -14.51 -4.96 21.82
N VAL A 136 -15.15 -5.37 20.72
CA VAL A 136 -14.46 -5.77 19.48
C VAL A 136 -13.53 -4.65 19.00
N ILE A 137 -14.05 -3.43 18.88
CA ILE A 137 -13.27 -2.28 18.39
C ILE A 137 -12.10 -1.93 19.33
N MET A 138 -12.37 -1.85 20.63
CA MET A 138 -11.32 -1.47 21.59
C MET A 138 -10.27 -2.54 21.77
N SER A 139 -10.64 -3.83 21.71
CA SER A 139 -9.68 -4.94 21.74
C SER A 139 -8.81 -4.93 20.48
N ALA A 140 -9.39 -4.76 19.30
CA ALA A 140 -8.63 -4.68 18.06
C ALA A 140 -7.63 -3.50 18.08
N LEU A 141 -8.07 -2.31 18.49
CA LEU A 141 -7.19 -1.16 18.69
C LEU A 141 -6.03 -1.47 19.63
N GLN A 142 -6.33 -2.01 20.81
CA GLN A 142 -5.33 -2.31 21.84
C GLN A 142 -4.33 -3.36 21.37
N ASN A 143 -4.80 -4.42 20.72
CA ASN A 143 -3.96 -5.49 20.21
C ASN A 143 -2.99 -4.98 19.13
N ILE A 144 -3.47 -4.18 18.17
CA ILE A 144 -2.62 -3.61 17.12
C ILE A 144 -1.58 -2.64 17.72
N THR A 145 -2.00 -1.74 18.62
CA THR A 145 -1.06 -0.78 19.23
C THR A 145 -0.03 -1.46 20.13
N ASN A 146 -0.41 -2.53 20.84
CA ASN A 146 0.51 -3.36 21.61
C ASN A 146 1.50 -4.10 20.71
N ALA A 147 1.06 -4.64 19.57
CA ALA A 147 1.94 -5.28 18.60
C ALA A 147 2.99 -4.30 18.05
N VAL A 148 2.56 -3.07 17.68
CA VAL A 148 3.48 -2.00 17.24
C VAL A 148 4.51 -1.69 18.34
N SER A 149 4.07 -1.49 19.59
CA SER A 149 4.97 -1.20 20.71
C SER A 149 5.94 -2.34 21.00
N SER A 150 5.48 -3.59 20.90
CA SER A 150 6.31 -4.77 21.07
C SER A 150 7.37 -4.91 19.96
N LEU A 151 6.99 -4.64 18.72
CA LEU A 151 7.91 -4.65 17.58
C LEU A 151 8.94 -3.52 17.70
N TYR A 152 8.54 -2.33 18.14
CA TYR A 152 9.48 -1.25 18.45
C TYR A 152 10.49 -1.68 19.51
N THR A 153 10.05 -2.32 20.59
CA THR A 153 10.93 -2.87 21.64
C THR A 153 11.90 -3.93 21.09
N LYS A 154 11.48 -4.71 20.09
CA LYS A 154 12.32 -5.67 19.37
C LYS A 154 13.26 -5.03 18.33
N GLY A 155 13.24 -3.71 18.18
CA GLY A 155 14.15 -2.97 17.30
C GLY A 155 13.54 -2.39 16.04
N ALA A 156 12.26 -2.63 15.73
CA ALA A 156 11.60 -2.03 14.57
C ALA A 156 11.61 -0.49 14.66
N ARG A 157 11.84 0.15 13.51
CA ARG A 157 11.85 1.63 13.40
C ARG A 157 10.91 2.14 12.32
N GLU A 158 10.54 1.28 11.38
CA GLU A 158 9.67 1.59 10.24
C GLU A 158 8.53 0.58 10.22
N ILE A 159 7.33 1.00 10.61
CA ILE A 159 6.15 0.12 10.72
C ILE A 159 5.01 0.66 9.87
N LEU A 160 4.53 -0.14 8.93
CA LEU A 160 3.35 0.14 8.12
C LEU A 160 2.17 -0.64 8.68
N VAL A 161 1.09 0.08 9.00
CA VAL A 161 -0.16 -0.50 9.51
C VAL A 161 -1.29 -0.24 8.53
N GLY A 162 -1.96 -1.29 8.05
CA GLY A 162 -3.18 -1.17 7.24
C GLY A 162 -4.40 -0.89 8.12
N ASN A 163 -5.23 0.08 7.73
CA ASN A 163 -6.57 0.19 8.29
C ASN A 163 -7.52 -0.82 7.63
N LEU A 164 -8.74 -1.00 8.15
CA LEU A 164 -9.69 -1.93 7.56
C LEU A 164 -10.37 -1.34 6.32
N PRO A 165 -10.49 -2.11 5.21
CA PRO A 165 -11.39 -1.77 4.12
C PRO A 165 -12.85 -1.81 4.61
N ASN A 166 -13.78 -1.28 3.81
CA ASN A 166 -15.19 -1.32 4.17
C ASN A 166 -15.74 -2.75 4.04
N ILE A 167 -15.81 -3.46 5.15
CA ILE A 167 -16.29 -4.86 5.22
C ILE A 167 -17.74 -4.98 4.71
N ALA A 168 -18.54 -3.92 4.77
CA ALA A 168 -19.89 -3.92 4.21
C ALA A 168 -19.92 -4.01 2.67
N GLN A 169 -18.78 -3.92 1.99
CA GLN A 169 -18.66 -3.99 0.53
C GLN A 169 -18.09 -5.33 0.01
N ILE A 170 -17.71 -6.25 0.89
CA ILE A 170 -17.23 -7.57 0.44
C ILE A 170 -18.41 -8.42 -0.07
N PRO A 171 -18.19 -9.37 -0.99
CA PRO A 171 -19.26 -10.23 -1.51
C PRO A 171 -20.01 -11.00 -0.42
N ALA A 172 -19.35 -11.44 0.67
CA ALA A 172 -19.98 -12.10 1.81
C ALA A 172 -21.03 -11.22 2.53
N ALA A 173 -20.97 -9.90 2.38
CA ALA A 173 -21.96 -8.98 2.94
C ALA A 173 -23.18 -8.79 2.03
N ASN A 174 -23.17 -9.33 0.81
CA ASN A 174 -24.31 -9.27 -0.10
C ASN A 174 -25.52 -9.94 0.52
N GLY A 175 -26.67 -9.29 0.41
CA GLY A 175 -27.92 -9.80 1.01
C GLY A 175 -28.16 -9.38 2.45
N LEU A 176 -27.19 -8.76 3.13
CA LEU A 176 -27.47 -8.11 4.41
C LEU A 176 -28.39 -6.90 4.25
N PRO A 177 -29.28 -6.63 5.21
CA PRO A 177 -30.15 -5.46 5.16
C PRO A 177 -29.34 -4.16 5.05
N PRO A 178 -29.80 -3.15 4.29
CA PRO A 178 -29.08 -1.86 4.13
C PRO A 178 -28.75 -1.17 5.45
N ILE A 179 -29.64 -1.30 6.46
CA ILE A 179 -29.39 -0.74 7.79
C ILE A 179 -28.19 -1.40 8.46
N TYR A 180 -27.99 -2.71 8.25
CA TYR A 180 -26.85 -3.45 8.81
C TYR A 180 -25.54 -3.09 8.08
N LEU A 181 -25.59 -2.97 6.74
CA LEU A 181 -24.41 -2.53 5.95
C LEU A 181 -23.96 -1.13 6.37
N SER A 182 -24.91 -0.19 6.57
CA SER A 182 -24.60 1.15 7.08
C SER A 182 -23.99 1.11 8.47
N TYR A 183 -24.48 0.23 9.32
CA TYR A 183 -23.95 0.04 10.66
C TYR A 183 -22.53 -0.53 10.67
N LEU A 184 -22.26 -1.58 9.89
CA LEU A 184 -20.90 -2.13 9.72
C LEU A 184 -19.93 -1.07 9.19
N THR A 185 -20.34 -0.32 8.17
CA THR A 185 -19.55 0.80 7.62
C THR A 185 -19.17 1.80 8.72
N ALA A 186 -20.12 2.17 9.58
CA ALA A 186 -19.87 3.08 10.69
C ALA A 186 -18.91 2.48 11.74
N LYS A 187 -19.04 1.18 12.06
CA LYS A 187 -18.15 0.49 13.01
C LYS A 187 -16.71 0.38 12.48
N VAL A 188 -16.52 0.05 11.20
CA VAL A 188 -15.22 0.09 10.54
C VAL A 188 -14.64 1.51 10.58
N GLY A 189 -15.43 2.53 10.24
CA GLY A 189 -15.00 3.92 10.33
C GLY A 189 -14.57 4.33 11.74
N THR A 190 -15.27 3.84 12.78
CA THR A 190 -14.91 4.07 14.19
C THR A 190 -13.55 3.45 14.51
N LEU A 191 -13.34 2.16 14.18
CA LEU A 191 -12.04 1.52 14.42
C LEU A 191 -10.91 2.25 13.67
N ASN A 192 -11.10 2.57 12.40
CA ASN A 192 -10.07 3.22 11.59
C ASN A 192 -9.68 4.59 12.15
N SER A 193 -10.65 5.36 12.65
CA SER A 193 -10.39 6.66 13.29
C SER A 193 -9.61 6.52 14.60
N LEU A 194 -10.02 5.57 15.44
CA LEU A 194 -9.33 5.28 16.70
C LEU A 194 -7.93 4.70 16.46
N LEU A 195 -7.78 3.86 15.44
CA LEU A 195 -6.49 3.29 15.05
C LEU A 195 -5.49 4.39 14.65
N ALA A 196 -5.92 5.34 13.81
CA ALA A 196 -5.08 6.45 13.40
C ALA A 196 -4.60 7.27 14.62
N ALA A 197 -5.50 7.58 15.56
CA ALA A 197 -5.18 8.30 16.79
C ALA A 197 -4.26 7.50 17.73
N GLY A 198 -4.54 6.20 17.90
CA GLY A 198 -3.74 5.29 18.73
C GLY A 198 -2.32 5.12 18.20
N LEU A 199 -2.15 4.92 16.89
CA LEU A 199 -0.85 4.81 16.24
C LEU A 199 -0.04 6.10 16.36
N HIS A 200 -0.68 7.26 16.20
CA HIS A 200 -0.02 8.56 16.44
C HIS A 200 0.48 8.68 17.89
N THR A 201 -0.33 8.25 18.85
CA THR A 201 0.07 8.25 20.29
C THR A 201 1.28 7.35 20.52
N VAL A 202 1.29 6.13 19.96
CA VAL A 202 2.43 5.20 20.06
C VAL A 202 3.67 5.81 19.42
N GLN A 203 3.56 6.43 18.23
CA GLN A 203 4.69 7.06 17.56
C GLN A 203 5.30 8.17 18.39
N LEU A 204 4.48 9.05 18.99
CA LEU A 204 4.97 10.13 19.87
C LEU A 204 5.69 9.60 21.12
N ALA A 205 5.26 8.44 21.64
CA ALA A 205 5.87 7.79 22.80
C ALA A 205 7.13 6.96 22.47
N SER A 206 7.46 6.79 21.18
CA SER A 206 8.49 5.86 20.69
C SER A 206 9.55 6.61 19.87
N PRO A 207 10.61 7.18 20.49
CA PRO A 207 11.62 7.96 19.78
C PRO A 207 12.26 7.18 18.61
N GLY A 208 12.30 7.81 17.44
CA GLY A 208 12.88 7.21 16.23
C GLY A 208 11.97 6.18 15.54
N LEU A 209 10.75 5.95 16.01
CA LEU A 209 9.77 5.14 15.32
C LEU A 209 9.02 5.98 14.28
N GLN A 210 8.98 5.49 13.04
CA GLN A 210 8.11 5.99 11.99
C GLN A 210 6.98 5.00 11.76
N ILE A 211 5.74 5.48 11.85
CA ILE A 211 4.55 4.68 11.54
C ILE A 211 3.90 5.23 10.26
N TYR A 212 3.65 4.35 9.32
CA TYR A 212 2.91 4.61 8.09
C TYR A 212 1.52 4.02 8.21
N LEU A 213 0.49 4.82 8.01
CA LEU A 213 -0.90 4.32 7.95
C LEU A 213 -1.29 4.11 6.48
N LEU A 214 -1.50 2.84 6.10
CA LEU A 214 -2.00 2.47 4.78
C LEU A 214 -3.54 2.56 4.79
N ASP A 215 -4.07 3.54 4.07
CA ASP A 215 -5.51 3.77 3.98
C ASP A 215 -6.16 2.84 2.95
N THR A 216 -6.35 1.59 3.34
CA THR A 216 -7.03 0.58 2.53
C THR A 216 -8.52 0.88 2.41
N TYR A 217 -9.14 1.54 3.42
CA TYR A 217 -10.54 1.94 3.36
C TYR A 217 -10.83 2.83 2.15
N THR A 218 -10.05 3.89 1.99
CA THR A 218 -10.20 4.80 0.84
C THR A 218 -9.85 4.11 -0.48
N LEU A 219 -8.81 3.28 -0.51
CA LEU A 219 -8.42 2.55 -1.71
C LEU A 219 -9.54 1.63 -2.21
N PHE A 220 -10.09 0.78 -1.34
CA PHE A 220 -11.18 -0.13 -1.72
C PHE A 220 -12.43 0.62 -2.12
N ASN A 221 -12.81 1.68 -1.38
CA ASN A 221 -13.94 2.53 -1.76
C ASN A 221 -13.77 3.13 -3.16
N ARG A 222 -12.58 3.59 -3.54
CA ARG A 222 -12.30 4.09 -4.90
C ARG A 222 -12.41 3.00 -5.95
N CYS A 223 -11.86 1.81 -5.70
CA CYS A 223 -12.00 0.66 -6.59
C CYS A 223 -13.48 0.27 -6.76
N TYR A 224 -14.26 0.32 -5.69
CA TYR A 224 -15.68 -0.02 -5.69
C TYR A 224 -16.54 1.01 -6.42
N THR A 225 -16.29 2.31 -6.22
CA THR A 225 -17.10 3.42 -6.78
C THR A 225 -16.68 3.83 -8.18
N SER A 226 -15.43 3.57 -8.57
CA SER A 226 -14.86 3.95 -9.87
C SER A 226 -14.07 2.78 -10.48
N PRO A 227 -14.69 1.60 -10.65
CA PRO A 227 -13.97 0.36 -10.97
C PRO A 227 -13.18 0.45 -12.28
N ALA A 228 -13.73 1.07 -13.32
CA ALA A 228 -13.05 1.21 -14.62
C ALA A 228 -11.71 1.96 -14.53
N THR A 229 -11.59 2.93 -13.60
CA THR A 229 -10.33 3.68 -13.37
C THR A 229 -9.20 2.74 -12.89
N TYR A 230 -9.55 1.69 -12.17
CA TYR A 230 -8.61 0.68 -11.64
C TYR A 230 -8.59 -0.60 -12.49
N GLY A 231 -9.33 -0.60 -13.61
CA GLY A 231 -9.41 -1.70 -14.55
C GLY A 231 -10.21 -2.90 -14.03
N PHE A 232 -11.17 -2.68 -13.12
CA PHE A 232 -12.12 -3.69 -12.68
C PHE A 232 -13.42 -3.64 -13.48
N THR A 233 -13.98 -4.80 -13.74
CA THR A 233 -15.29 -4.96 -14.39
C THR A 233 -16.35 -5.42 -13.41
N VAL A 234 -15.95 -6.12 -12.33
CA VAL A 234 -16.84 -6.65 -11.30
C VAL A 234 -16.26 -6.35 -9.92
N VAL A 235 -17.06 -5.72 -9.06
CA VAL A 235 -16.64 -5.29 -7.70
C VAL A 235 -17.60 -5.75 -6.59
N THR A 236 -18.78 -6.29 -6.95
CA THR A 236 -19.81 -6.69 -6.00
C THR A 236 -19.93 -8.20 -5.80
N SER A 237 -19.26 -8.99 -6.62
CA SER A 237 -19.20 -10.45 -6.52
C SER A 237 -17.75 -10.90 -6.68
N ASP A 238 -17.49 -12.16 -6.39
CA ASP A 238 -16.17 -12.78 -6.50
C ASP A 238 -16.02 -13.60 -7.78
N ALA A 239 -14.77 -13.90 -8.14
CA ALA A 239 -14.44 -14.65 -9.32
C ALA A 239 -14.54 -16.18 -9.09
N LEU A 240 -14.21 -16.64 -7.88
CA LEU A 240 -14.09 -18.06 -7.58
C LEU A 240 -15.44 -18.77 -7.64
N ASP A 241 -16.49 -18.16 -7.09
CA ASP A 241 -17.83 -18.74 -7.05
C ASP A 241 -18.67 -18.46 -8.31
N ASN A 242 -18.13 -17.64 -9.25
CA ASN A 242 -18.81 -17.41 -10.51
C ASN A 242 -18.70 -18.61 -11.43
N ALA A 243 -19.77 -19.41 -11.53
CA ALA A 243 -19.84 -20.61 -12.36
C ALA A 243 -19.66 -20.34 -13.89
N ALA A 244 -19.90 -19.10 -14.33
CA ALA A 244 -19.71 -18.72 -15.75
C ALA A 244 -18.22 -18.51 -16.10
N LEU A 245 -17.35 -18.36 -15.12
CA LEU A 245 -15.91 -18.27 -15.34
C LEU A 245 -15.30 -19.68 -15.37
N THR A 246 -14.97 -20.15 -16.56
CA THR A 246 -14.29 -21.45 -16.74
C THR A 246 -12.79 -21.35 -16.54
N ASP A 247 -12.19 -20.21 -16.87
CA ASP A 247 -10.77 -19.89 -16.63
C ASP A 247 -10.64 -18.94 -15.43
N LYS A 248 -10.19 -19.50 -14.31
CA LYS A 248 -9.93 -18.79 -13.05
C LYS A 248 -8.45 -18.55 -12.82
N SER A 249 -7.61 -18.66 -13.85
CA SER A 249 -6.18 -18.34 -13.76
C SER A 249 -5.95 -16.84 -13.58
N PHE A 250 -4.74 -16.48 -13.19
CA PHE A 250 -4.32 -15.05 -13.07
C PHE A 250 -4.53 -14.26 -14.37
N ALA A 251 -4.30 -14.90 -15.52
CA ALA A 251 -4.49 -14.28 -16.84
C ALA A 251 -5.94 -14.36 -17.34
N GLY A 252 -6.78 -15.15 -16.71
CA GLY A 252 -8.19 -15.35 -17.07
C GLY A 252 -9.08 -14.13 -16.78
N PRO A 253 -10.36 -14.22 -17.13
CA PRO A 253 -11.31 -13.10 -16.95
C PRO A 253 -11.55 -12.76 -15.46
N GLY A 254 -11.28 -13.66 -14.52
CA GLY A 254 -11.35 -13.39 -13.07
C GLY A 254 -10.34 -12.36 -12.59
N LYS A 255 -9.29 -12.05 -13.36
CA LYS A 255 -8.31 -11.01 -13.05
C LYS A 255 -8.92 -9.60 -12.95
N ASP A 256 -10.05 -9.36 -13.57
CA ASP A 256 -10.73 -8.06 -13.61
C ASP A 256 -11.82 -7.93 -12.54
N TYR A 257 -11.89 -8.90 -11.62
CA TYR A 257 -12.70 -8.83 -10.40
C TYR A 257 -11.90 -8.16 -9.28
N LEU A 258 -12.61 -7.43 -8.42
CA LEU A 258 -12.02 -6.86 -7.20
C LEU A 258 -11.72 -7.96 -6.18
N PHE A 259 -12.63 -8.94 -6.05
CA PHE A 259 -12.55 -10.05 -5.11
C PHE A 259 -12.31 -11.39 -5.81
N TRP A 260 -11.45 -12.22 -5.20
CA TRP A 260 -11.20 -13.58 -5.64
C TRP A 260 -12.26 -14.55 -5.13
N ASP A 261 -12.50 -14.53 -3.82
CA ASP A 261 -13.60 -15.23 -3.15
C ASP A 261 -14.50 -14.22 -2.41
N SER A 262 -15.40 -14.72 -1.58
CA SER A 262 -16.40 -13.89 -0.92
C SER A 262 -15.83 -12.81 0.03
N ILE A 263 -14.54 -12.92 0.44
CA ILE A 263 -13.90 -11.98 1.38
C ILE A 263 -12.50 -11.51 0.92
N HIS A 264 -11.80 -12.32 0.10
CA HIS A 264 -10.42 -12.02 -0.26
C HIS A 264 -10.30 -11.34 -1.63
N PRO A 265 -9.41 -10.34 -1.75
CA PRO A 265 -9.20 -9.64 -3.00
C PRO A 265 -8.40 -10.47 -4.02
N THR A 266 -8.52 -10.13 -5.31
CA THR A 266 -7.66 -10.68 -6.36
C THR A 266 -6.23 -10.18 -6.24
N THR A 267 -5.27 -10.88 -6.87
CA THR A 267 -3.87 -10.46 -6.94
C THR A 267 -3.71 -9.08 -7.61
N LYS A 268 -4.61 -8.68 -8.53
CA LYS A 268 -4.65 -7.33 -9.10
C LYS A 268 -4.92 -6.28 -8.02
N THR A 269 -5.87 -6.57 -7.13
CA THR A 269 -6.16 -5.71 -5.98
C THR A 269 -4.97 -5.66 -5.03
N HIS A 270 -4.31 -6.80 -4.77
CA HIS A 270 -3.08 -6.83 -3.98
C HIS A 270 -1.96 -5.99 -4.60
N ALA A 271 -1.81 -5.98 -5.92
CA ALA A 271 -0.84 -5.11 -6.59
C ALA A 271 -1.15 -3.61 -6.38
N LEU A 272 -2.43 -3.21 -6.36
CA LEU A 272 -2.84 -1.84 -6.05
C LEU A 272 -2.56 -1.48 -4.59
N ILE A 273 -2.81 -2.41 -3.65
CA ILE A 273 -2.49 -2.23 -2.23
C ILE A 273 -0.98 -2.03 -2.05
N ALA A 274 -0.17 -2.85 -2.71
CA ALA A 274 1.29 -2.72 -2.69
C ALA A 274 1.76 -1.37 -3.26
N ALA A 275 1.17 -0.92 -4.37
CA ALA A 275 1.49 0.39 -4.95
C ALA A 275 1.15 1.54 -3.99
N ALA A 276 0.01 1.46 -3.28
CA ALA A 276 -0.35 2.44 -2.25
C ALA A 276 0.63 2.40 -1.06
N ALA A 277 1.02 1.21 -0.60
CA ALA A 277 2.02 1.02 0.44
C ALA A 277 3.38 1.60 0.03
N PHE A 278 3.83 1.30 -1.19
CA PHE A 278 5.08 1.83 -1.75
C PHE A 278 5.05 3.37 -1.84
N GLN A 279 3.91 3.97 -2.19
CA GLN A 279 3.76 5.42 -2.25
C GLN A 279 4.00 6.13 -0.91
N ILE A 280 3.81 5.47 0.21
CA ILE A 280 4.00 6.07 1.54
C ILE A 280 5.30 5.62 2.22
N THR A 281 5.91 4.51 1.79
CA THR A 281 7.12 3.94 2.41
C THR A 281 8.36 4.05 1.52
N GLY A 282 8.20 4.11 0.21
CA GLY A 282 9.31 4.23 -0.75
C GLY A 282 9.88 5.64 -0.81
N VAL A 283 11.11 5.76 -1.30
CA VAL A 283 11.70 7.08 -1.61
C VAL A 283 11.11 7.61 -2.91
N HIS A 284 10.61 8.84 -2.89
CA HIS A 284 9.99 9.48 -4.04
C HIS A 284 10.84 10.62 -4.57
N LEU A 285 10.81 10.77 -5.89
CA LEU A 285 11.39 11.89 -6.62
C LEU A 285 10.27 12.68 -7.31
N ASP A 286 10.24 13.98 -7.05
CA ASP A 286 9.35 14.91 -7.74
C ASP A 286 10.19 16.04 -8.36
N VAL A 287 10.03 16.30 -9.65
CA VAL A 287 10.73 17.39 -10.34
C VAL A 287 9.81 18.58 -10.46
N ARG A 288 10.15 19.67 -9.79
CA ARG A 288 9.42 20.93 -9.87
C ARG A 288 10.16 21.97 -10.66
N ARG A 289 9.42 22.78 -11.42
CA ARG A 289 9.94 23.97 -12.09
C ARG A 289 9.35 25.21 -11.43
N ASN A 290 10.21 26.07 -10.91
CA ASN A 290 9.83 27.37 -10.39
C ASN A 290 10.74 28.45 -10.99
N ALA A 291 10.15 29.48 -11.63
CA ALA A 291 10.88 30.58 -12.28
C ALA A 291 12.03 30.14 -13.21
N GLY A 292 11.84 29.04 -13.93
CA GLY A 292 12.85 28.48 -14.86
C GLY A 292 13.87 27.53 -14.24
N VAL A 293 13.95 27.46 -12.91
CA VAL A 293 14.85 26.57 -12.18
C VAL A 293 14.14 25.23 -11.93
N LEU A 294 14.83 24.14 -12.29
CA LEU A 294 14.40 22.79 -11.95
C LEU A 294 14.93 22.40 -10.58
N THR A 295 14.05 21.89 -9.74
CA THR A 295 14.35 21.36 -8.42
C THR A 295 13.87 19.92 -8.32
N LEU A 296 14.74 19.02 -7.89
CA LEU A 296 14.41 17.66 -7.54
C LEU A 296 14.07 17.62 -6.05
N LEU A 297 12.85 17.28 -5.73
CA LEU A 297 12.41 16.99 -4.36
C LEU A 297 12.55 15.49 -4.12
N VAL A 298 13.21 15.12 -3.05
CA VAL A 298 13.37 13.74 -2.61
C VAL A 298 12.66 13.62 -1.27
N SER A 299 11.72 12.70 -1.17
CA SER A 299 10.92 12.48 0.04
C SER A 299 10.97 11.03 0.50
N ASN A 300 10.54 10.77 1.73
CA ASN A 300 10.64 9.50 2.43
C ASN A 300 12.09 9.00 2.56
N LEU A 301 13.01 9.93 2.88
CA LEU A 301 14.39 9.61 3.18
C LEU A 301 14.53 9.20 4.65
N ASN A 302 15.43 8.24 4.92
CA ASN A 302 15.84 7.93 6.29
C ASN A 302 16.98 8.86 6.70
N PRO A 303 16.80 9.71 7.74
CA PRO A 303 17.86 10.57 8.22
C PRO A 303 19.12 9.80 8.61
N GLY A 304 20.29 10.31 8.19
CA GLY A 304 21.58 9.65 8.36
C GLY A 304 21.97 8.69 7.22
N SER A 305 21.02 8.25 6.39
CA SER A 305 21.32 7.39 5.24
C SER A 305 21.88 8.20 4.06
N THR A 306 22.72 7.54 3.25
CA THR A 306 23.32 8.14 2.06
C THR A 306 22.69 7.58 0.79
N TYR A 307 22.27 8.46 -0.10
CA TYR A 307 21.58 8.17 -1.34
C TYR A 307 22.39 8.67 -2.53
N THR A 308 22.42 7.91 -3.61
CA THR A 308 23.01 8.36 -4.88
C THR A 308 21.90 8.72 -5.85
N ILE A 309 21.83 9.98 -6.24
CA ILE A 309 20.97 10.42 -7.33
C ILE A 309 21.69 10.10 -8.65
N GLN A 310 21.02 9.39 -9.54
CA GLN A 310 21.53 9.06 -10.86
C GLN A 310 20.67 9.70 -11.95
N THR A 311 21.29 9.96 -13.09
CA THR A 311 20.64 10.51 -14.29
C THR A 311 20.81 9.58 -15.47
N SER A 312 19.85 9.66 -16.39
CA SER A 312 19.87 8.98 -17.69
C SER A 312 19.16 9.81 -18.73
N THR A 313 19.59 9.71 -19.99
CA THR A 313 18.89 10.28 -21.15
C THR A 313 18.10 9.23 -21.93
N ASN A 314 18.25 7.93 -21.63
CA ASN A 314 17.68 6.82 -22.39
C ASN A 314 17.08 5.70 -21.54
N LEU A 315 17.03 5.88 -20.20
CA LEU A 315 16.56 4.90 -19.21
C LEU A 315 17.37 3.58 -19.13
N ALA A 316 18.36 3.40 -20.01
CA ALA A 316 19.20 2.21 -20.05
C ALA A 316 20.56 2.45 -19.36
N ASN A 317 21.20 3.56 -19.66
CA ASN A 317 22.51 3.94 -19.12
C ASN A 317 22.33 5.00 -18.04
N TRP A 318 22.82 4.74 -16.84
CA TRP A 318 22.69 5.61 -15.69
C TRP A 318 24.06 6.05 -15.17
N SER A 319 24.20 7.34 -14.91
CA SER A 319 25.41 7.95 -14.34
C SER A 319 25.08 8.58 -12.99
N ASN A 320 26.04 8.53 -12.05
CA ASN A 320 25.88 9.21 -10.78
C ASN A 320 25.88 10.73 -11.02
N TYR A 321 24.83 11.37 -10.52
CA TYR A 321 24.68 12.83 -10.58
C TYR A 321 25.16 13.48 -9.28
N GLN A 322 24.63 13.01 -8.15
CA GLN A 322 24.95 13.56 -6.85
C GLN A 322 24.74 12.53 -5.75
N THR A 323 25.57 12.58 -4.71
CA THR A 323 25.35 11.84 -3.46
C THR A 323 24.71 12.78 -2.44
N LEU A 324 23.68 12.28 -1.73
CA LEU A 324 22.91 12.99 -0.71
C LEU A 324 22.95 12.19 0.58
N THR A 325 23.50 12.76 1.67
CA THR A 325 23.27 12.23 3.02
C THR A 325 22.05 12.94 3.61
N ALA A 326 21.00 12.20 3.93
CA ALA A 326 19.75 12.76 4.39
C ALA A 326 19.88 13.34 5.79
N ALA A 327 19.65 14.66 5.92
CA ALA A 327 19.56 15.34 7.22
C ALA A 327 18.14 15.24 7.81
N SER A 328 17.14 14.97 6.96
CA SER A 328 15.71 14.84 7.32
C SER A 328 15.02 13.91 6.34
N THR A 329 13.72 13.62 6.56
CA THR A 329 12.90 12.80 5.68
C THR A 329 12.66 13.41 4.29
N ASN A 330 13.05 14.64 4.06
CA ASN A 330 12.94 15.33 2.78
C ASN A 330 14.22 16.08 2.44
N ALA A 331 14.57 16.11 1.17
CA ALA A 331 15.66 16.91 0.64
C ALA A 331 15.24 17.60 -0.66
N SER A 332 15.96 18.66 -1.01
CA SER A 332 15.74 19.43 -2.24
C SER A 332 17.09 19.66 -2.90
N LEU A 333 17.18 19.30 -4.19
CA LEU A 333 18.38 19.48 -5.00
C LEU A 333 18.05 20.38 -6.19
N VAL A 334 18.83 21.45 -6.35
CA VAL A 334 18.71 22.33 -7.51
C VAL A 334 19.41 21.66 -8.70
N LEU A 335 18.65 21.37 -9.76
CA LEU A 335 19.15 20.71 -10.97
C LEU A 335 19.71 21.69 -12.00
N GLY A 336 19.58 23.00 -11.77
CA GLY A 336 19.96 24.03 -12.74
C GLY A 336 18.91 24.24 -13.84
N ASN A 337 19.31 24.90 -14.93
CA ASN A 337 18.44 25.14 -16.08
C ASN A 337 18.27 23.84 -16.88
N ALA A 338 17.03 23.49 -17.21
CA ALA A 338 16.75 22.36 -18.09
C ALA A 338 17.37 22.58 -19.47
N GLY A 339 18.28 21.72 -19.87
CA GLY A 339 18.70 21.60 -21.26
C GLY A 339 17.52 21.17 -22.15
N SER A 340 17.68 21.28 -23.47
CA SER A 340 16.64 20.93 -24.44
C SER A 340 16.36 19.42 -24.60
N GLY A 341 17.03 18.55 -23.86
CA GLY A 341 16.85 17.08 -23.84
C GLY A 341 16.15 16.57 -22.60
N GLY A 342 15.38 15.49 -22.73
CA GLY A 342 14.77 14.80 -21.60
C GLY A 342 15.86 14.16 -20.73
N VAL A 343 15.82 14.41 -19.41
CA VAL A 343 16.70 13.78 -18.43
C VAL A 343 15.82 13.06 -17.41
N PHE A 344 16.14 11.81 -17.13
CA PHE A 344 15.49 10.98 -16.15
C PHE A 344 16.36 10.93 -14.89
N TYR A 345 15.72 10.85 -13.74
CA TYR A 345 16.38 10.76 -12.44
C TYR A 345 15.92 9.51 -11.69
N ARG A 346 16.85 8.89 -10.95
CA ARG A 346 16.52 7.85 -9.97
C ARG A 346 17.37 8.00 -8.73
N VAL A 347 16.88 7.46 -7.62
CA VAL A 347 17.66 7.30 -6.39
C VAL A 347 18.24 5.91 -6.33
N ARG A 348 19.45 5.79 -5.80
CA ARG A 348 20.10 4.53 -5.44
C ARG A 348 20.75 4.70 -4.08
N TYR A 349 20.66 3.69 -3.25
CA TYR A 349 21.35 3.59 -1.96
C TYR A 349 22.75 3.05 -2.11
#